data_a400f0cf7d145c2dc0ff17135fa59fd9
#
_entry.id   a400f0cf7d145c2dc0ff17135fa59fd9
#
_cell.length_a   1.000
_cell.length_b   1.000
_cell.length_c   1.000
_cell.angle_alpha   90.00
_cell.angle_beta   90.00
_cell.angle_gamma   90.00
#
_symmetry.space_group_name_H-M   'P 1'
#
loop_
_entity.id
_entity.type
_entity.pdbx_description
1 polymer ?
#
loop_
_entity_poly.entity_id
_entity_poly.type
_entity_poly.pdbx_seq_one_letter_code
_entity_poly.pdbx_strand_id
1 'polypeptide(L)'
;MKISILGTNGFLSTAIAKYAISKGWTLEMYGLQSPNDHTCDVFHLVNLMNSEMDCTSLLDSDLIVYAIGAGIQANLKEGYNLIYNLNVTAPVTICNKLKELDYKGCFVTFGSVFEMGATTEQRYFTEQDVLTSLCPAPNDYTVSKRMLSSFVSSYKHDFTHWHFYIPTIYGAGENPKRLIPYVVNAIKNDEELHFTAGDQVRQYVHVSEVPRILDLALSKSLPSGVYNIQGSETLSVKEIVTKIHHAMGKEVPAGCFGSVQRADAGMKYLALDGSKLKNAIGFEAEKSIEDTLNDY
;
A
#
# COMPACT_ATOMS: atom_id res chain seq x y z
N MET A 1 15.86 17.59 -4.47
CA MET A 1 15.28 16.40 -5.06
C MET A 1 13.88 16.72 -5.53
N LYS A 2 13.49 16.25 -6.70
CA LYS A 2 12.14 16.42 -7.26
C LYS A 2 11.41 15.07 -7.26
N ILE A 3 10.21 15.05 -6.70
CA ILE A 3 9.32 13.88 -6.68
C ILE A 3 8.03 14.19 -7.44
N SER A 4 7.62 13.28 -8.30
CA SER A 4 6.33 13.29 -8.98
C SER A 4 5.46 12.15 -8.46
N ILE A 5 4.28 12.46 -7.93
CA ILE A 5 3.34 11.49 -7.38
C ILE A 5 2.09 11.41 -8.26
N LEU A 6 1.84 10.25 -8.83
CA LEU A 6 0.59 9.96 -9.52
C LEU A 6 -0.42 9.43 -8.49
N GLY A 7 -1.48 10.21 -8.27
CA GLY A 7 -2.46 10.08 -7.19
C GLY A 7 -2.34 11.22 -6.18
N THR A 8 -3.45 11.86 -5.82
CA THR A 8 -3.43 13.08 -5.01
C THR A 8 -4.02 12.90 -3.62
N ASN A 9 -5.20 12.31 -3.50
CA ASN A 9 -5.96 12.23 -2.25
C ASN A 9 -6.08 10.80 -1.70
N GLY A 10 -5.22 9.88 -2.16
CA GLY A 10 -5.13 8.53 -1.62
C GLY A 10 -4.37 8.48 -0.31
N PHE A 11 -4.67 7.51 0.55
CA PHE A 11 -4.02 7.34 1.85
C PHE A 11 -2.49 7.26 1.74
N LEU A 12 -1.99 6.43 0.82
CA LEU A 12 -0.55 6.28 0.60
C LEU A 12 0.09 7.51 -0.06
N SER A 13 -0.55 8.07 -1.11
CA SER A 13 -0.02 9.25 -1.81
C SER A 13 0.09 10.46 -0.89
N THR A 14 -0.91 10.67 -0.02
CA THR A 14 -0.90 11.73 0.99
C THR A 14 0.26 11.58 1.98
N ALA A 15 0.51 10.37 2.46
CA ALA A 15 1.62 10.12 3.39
C ALA A 15 2.99 10.38 2.72
N ILE A 16 3.15 9.99 1.45
CA ILE A 16 4.38 10.24 0.69
C ILE A 16 4.54 11.74 0.43
N ALA A 17 3.48 12.45 0.05
CA ALA A 17 3.49 13.89 -0.19
C ALA A 17 3.89 14.68 1.07
N LYS A 18 3.26 14.40 2.22
CA LYS A 18 3.59 15.04 3.50
C LYS A 18 5.05 14.81 3.91
N TYR A 19 5.57 13.62 3.67
CA TYR A 19 6.97 13.32 3.91
C TYR A 19 7.89 14.14 2.99
N ALA A 20 7.59 14.19 1.68
CA ALA A 20 8.35 14.98 0.71
C ALA A 20 8.40 16.45 1.10
N ILE A 21 7.27 17.03 1.51
CA ILE A 21 7.18 18.40 2.03
C ILE A 21 8.09 18.58 3.26
N SER A 22 8.05 17.65 4.21
CA SER A 22 8.87 17.71 5.44
C SER A 22 10.37 17.67 5.17
N LYS A 23 10.76 17.06 4.04
CA LYS A 23 12.15 16.99 3.56
C LYS A 23 12.55 18.19 2.67
N GLY A 24 11.64 19.09 2.35
CA GLY A 24 11.89 20.20 1.44
C GLY A 24 12.12 19.74 -0.02
N TRP A 25 11.53 18.62 -0.43
CA TRP A 25 11.59 18.17 -1.80
C TRP A 25 10.62 18.96 -2.69
N THR A 26 10.99 19.19 -3.93
CA THR A 26 10.04 19.74 -4.92
C THR A 26 9.00 18.68 -5.24
N LEU A 27 7.72 18.99 -5.01
CA LEU A 27 6.60 18.04 -5.12
C LEU A 27 5.69 18.41 -6.29
N GLU A 28 5.59 17.53 -7.26
CA GLU A 28 4.56 17.58 -8.29
C GLU A 28 3.55 16.45 -8.13
N MET A 29 2.27 16.77 -8.28
CA MET A 29 1.20 15.79 -8.12
C MET A 29 0.28 15.73 -9.33
N TYR A 30 -0.10 14.51 -9.69
CA TYR A 30 -0.89 14.19 -10.88
C TYR A 30 -2.17 13.46 -10.47
N GLY A 31 -3.34 13.98 -10.85
CA GLY A 31 -4.60 13.34 -10.49
C GLY A 31 -5.85 14.08 -10.99
N LEU A 32 -7.02 13.58 -10.61
CA LEU A 32 -8.32 14.16 -11.01
C LEU A 32 -8.69 15.43 -10.24
N GLN A 33 -8.08 15.64 -9.08
CA GLN A 33 -8.36 16.77 -8.19
C GLN A 33 -7.06 17.18 -7.50
N SER A 34 -6.91 18.45 -7.19
CA SER A 34 -5.81 18.94 -6.37
C SER A 34 -5.83 18.29 -4.98
N PRO A 35 -4.68 18.26 -4.29
CA PRO A 35 -4.63 17.78 -2.90
C PRO A 35 -5.57 18.58 -1.98
N ASN A 36 -6.23 17.88 -1.05
CA ASN A 36 -7.21 18.48 -0.13
C ASN A 36 -6.58 18.96 1.18
N ASP A 37 -5.54 18.29 1.67
CA ASP A 37 -5.00 18.49 3.04
C ASP A 37 -3.51 18.83 3.07
N HIS A 38 -2.89 19.07 1.93
CA HIS A 38 -1.51 19.51 1.77
C HIS A 38 -1.34 20.32 0.49
N THR A 39 -0.20 20.99 0.35
CA THR A 39 0.15 21.74 -0.86
C THR A 39 1.17 20.97 -1.70
N CYS A 40 1.22 21.24 -2.99
CA CYS A 40 2.29 20.79 -3.88
C CYS A 40 2.79 22.00 -4.68
N ASP A 41 4.02 21.91 -5.21
CA ASP A 41 4.58 22.99 -6.02
C ASP A 41 3.85 23.14 -7.35
N VAL A 42 3.52 22.00 -7.97
CA VAL A 42 2.74 21.96 -9.21
C VAL A 42 1.69 20.84 -9.14
N PHE A 43 0.48 21.15 -9.59
CA PHE A 43 -0.58 20.17 -9.80
C PHE A 43 -0.90 20.00 -11.26
N HIS A 44 -0.92 18.77 -11.72
CA HIS A 44 -1.30 18.37 -13.08
C HIS A 44 -2.63 17.64 -13.07
N LEU A 45 -3.62 18.19 -13.77
CA LEU A 45 -4.92 17.52 -13.95
C LEU A 45 -4.78 16.38 -14.95
N VAL A 46 -4.89 15.14 -14.49
CA VAL A 46 -4.75 13.93 -15.31
C VAL A 46 -5.86 12.94 -15.03
N ASN A 47 -6.51 12.44 -16.07
CA ASN A 47 -7.45 11.34 -16.00
C ASN A 47 -6.88 10.12 -16.76
N LEU A 48 -6.32 9.16 -16.02
CA LEU A 48 -5.73 7.95 -16.60
C LEU A 48 -6.75 6.95 -17.19
N MET A 49 -8.05 7.20 -17.04
CA MET A 49 -9.09 6.37 -17.65
C MET A 49 -9.39 6.76 -19.11
N ASN A 50 -9.25 8.02 -19.44
CA ASN A 50 -9.79 8.57 -20.69
C ASN A 50 -8.73 9.17 -21.62
N SER A 51 -7.53 9.42 -21.13
CA SER A 51 -6.48 10.05 -21.93
C SER A 51 -5.12 9.42 -21.63
N GLU A 52 -4.30 9.35 -22.68
CA GLU A 52 -2.89 9.07 -22.50
C GLU A 52 -2.24 10.24 -21.78
N MET A 53 -1.53 9.93 -20.71
CA MET A 53 -0.75 10.93 -19.98
C MET A 53 0.47 11.34 -20.82
N ASP A 54 0.71 12.64 -20.93
CA ASP A 54 1.99 13.16 -21.39
C ASP A 54 3.04 12.95 -20.30
N CYS A 55 3.97 12.01 -20.54
CA CYS A 55 5.02 11.67 -19.59
C CYS A 55 6.24 12.60 -19.70
N THR A 56 6.28 13.58 -20.61
CA THR A 56 7.42 14.50 -20.73
C THR A 56 7.60 15.35 -19.47
N SER A 57 6.52 15.71 -18.79
CA SER A 57 6.55 16.44 -17.51
C SER A 57 7.15 15.65 -16.35
N LEU A 58 7.32 14.33 -16.49
CA LEU A 58 7.92 13.46 -15.47
C LEU A 58 9.44 13.33 -15.59
N LEU A 59 10.03 13.70 -16.73
CA LEU A 59 11.41 13.34 -17.08
C LEU A 59 12.48 13.97 -16.21
N ASP A 60 12.20 15.10 -15.61
CA ASP A 60 13.11 15.82 -14.71
C ASP A 60 12.92 15.44 -13.23
N SER A 61 12.08 14.44 -12.95
CA SER A 61 11.87 13.91 -11.60
C SER A 61 12.96 12.91 -11.22
N ASP A 62 13.53 13.08 -10.03
CA ASP A 62 14.44 12.08 -9.46
C ASP A 62 13.67 10.80 -9.08
N LEU A 63 12.41 10.97 -8.64
CA LEU A 63 11.54 9.90 -8.18
C LEU A 63 10.12 10.10 -8.72
N ILE A 64 9.60 9.11 -9.43
CA ILE A 64 8.20 9.03 -9.86
C ILE A 64 7.51 7.93 -9.07
N VAL A 65 6.42 8.24 -8.39
CA VAL A 65 5.67 7.29 -7.56
C VAL A 65 4.26 7.09 -8.11
N TYR A 66 3.94 5.89 -8.56
CA TYR A 66 2.60 5.51 -8.97
C TYR A 66 1.82 5.01 -7.74
N ALA A 67 1.06 5.90 -7.09
CA ALA A 67 0.30 5.62 -5.86
C ALA A 67 -1.22 5.52 -6.09
N ILE A 68 -1.63 5.22 -7.34
CA ILE A 68 -3.03 4.99 -7.71
C ILE A 68 -3.36 3.51 -7.63
N GLY A 69 -4.57 3.18 -7.20
CA GLY A 69 -5.10 1.82 -7.19
C GLY A 69 -6.61 1.79 -7.01
N ALA A 70 -7.24 0.74 -7.53
CA ALA A 70 -8.67 0.49 -7.42
C ALA A 70 -8.92 -0.97 -6.98
N GLY A 71 -10.13 -1.26 -6.46
CA GLY A 71 -10.55 -2.61 -6.07
C GLY A 71 -10.13 -3.04 -4.66
N ILE A 72 -9.40 -2.20 -3.93
CA ILE A 72 -8.88 -2.52 -2.58
C ILE A 72 -9.99 -2.59 -1.53
N GLN A 73 -11.06 -1.84 -1.74
CA GLN A 73 -12.16 -1.69 -0.79
C GLN A 73 -13.44 -2.29 -1.38
N ALA A 74 -13.80 -3.50 -0.94
CA ALA A 74 -14.96 -4.22 -1.44
C ALA A 74 -16.29 -3.44 -1.33
N ASN A 75 -16.38 -2.50 -0.38
CA ASN A 75 -17.56 -1.67 -0.20
C ASN A 75 -17.75 -0.58 -1.28
N LEU A 76 -16.71 -0.23 -2.03
CA LEU A 76 -16.80 0.76 -3.11
C LEU A 76 -17.40 0.19 -4.39
N LYS A 77 -17.46 -1.15 -4.54
CA LYS A 77 -18.02 -1.85 -5.71
C LYS A 77 -17.46 -1.32 -7.04
N GLU A 78 -16.17 -1.03 -7.06
CA GLU A 78 -15.47 -0.55 -8.24
C GLU A 78 -15.52 -1.59 -9.37
N GLY A 79 -15.86 -1.15 -10.59
CA GLY A 79 -15.99 -2.04 -11.75
C GLY A 79 -14.63 -2.56 -12.22
N TYR A 80 -14.62 -3.77 -12.80
CA TYR A 80 -13.40 -4.41 -13.30
C TYR A 80 -12.60 -3.54 -14.28
N ASN A 81 -13.26 -2.77 -15.15
CA ASN A 81 -12.59 -1.87 -16.09
C ASN A 81 -11.73 -0.83 -15.36
N LEU A 82 -12.24 -0.24 -14.27
CA LEU A 82 -11.47 0.70 -13.44
C LEU A 82 -10.28 0.00 -12.78
N ILE A 83 -10.52 -1.19 -12.22
CA ILE A 83 -9.50 -1.98 -11.52
C ILE A 83 -8.34 -2.34 -12.46
N TYR A 84 -8.62 -2.95 -13.60
CA TYR A 84 -7.56 -3.36 -14.53
C TYR A 84 -6.87 -2.17 -15.18
N ASN A 85 -7.61 -1.10 -15.50
CA ASN A 85 -7.00 0.08 -16.09
C ASN A 85 -6.02 0.76 -15.12
N LEU A 86 -6.45 1.07 -13.90
CA LEU A 86 -5.61 1.76 -12.94
C LEU A 86 -4.52 0.87 -12.32
N ASN A 87 -4.78 -0.42 -12.13
CA ASN A 87 -3.79 -1.29 -11.50
C ASN A 87 -2.78 -1.91 -12.49
N VAL A 88 -3.10 -1.96 -13.79
CA VAL A 88 -2.28 -2.63 -14.80
C VAL A 88 -1.97 -1.72 -15.98
N THR A 89 -2.99 -1.33 -16.75
CA THR A 89 -2.77 -0.66 -18.04
C THR A 89 -2.04 0.66 -17.88
N ALA A 90 -2.48 1.51 -16.94
CA ALA A 90 -1.89 2.83 -16.74
C ALA A 90 -0.41 2.76 -16.29
N PRO A 91 -0.03 2.02 -15.23
CA PRO A 91 1.38 1.96 -14.82
C PRO A 91 2.27 1.28 -15.86
N VAL A 92 1.77 0.28 -16.60
CA VAL A 92 2.50 -0.37 -17.70
C VAL A 92 2.73 0.62 -18.86
N THR A 93 1.71 1.38 -19.25
CA THR A 93 1.82 2.41 -20.30
C THR A 93 2.82 3.49 -19.92
N ILE A 94 2.74 4.00 -18.68
CA ILE A 94 3.69 5.01 -18.18
C ILE A 94 5.11 4.46 -18.18
N CYS A 95 5.31 3.23 -17.69
CA CYS A 95 6.62 2.57 -17.67
C CYS A 95 7.24 2.46 -19.07
N ASN A 96 6.45 2.06 -20.09
CA ASN A 96 6.91 1.97 -21.46
C ASN A 96 7.22 3.35 -22.07
N LYS A 97 6.38 4.37 -21.81
CA LYS A 97 6.65 5.76 -22.23
C LYS A 97 7.91 6.33 -21.60
N LEU A 98 8.15 6.10 -20.31
CA LEU A 98 9.39 6.50 -19.62
C LEU A 98 10.62 5.86 -20.28
N LYS A 99 10.51 4.59 -20.69
CA LYS A 99 11.57 3.90 -21.44
C LYS A 99 11.79 4.55 -22.82
N GLU A 100 10.73 4.81 -23.59
CA GLU A 100 10.80 5.44 -24.92
C GLU A 100 11.41 6.86 -24.86
N LEU A 101 11.15 7.58 -23.77
CA LEU A 101 11.65 8.93 -23.51
C LEU A 101 13.03 8.97 -22.82
N ASP A 102 13.69 7.81 -22.67
CA ASP A 102 15.03 7.67 -22.07
C ASP A 102 15.15 8.22 -20.65
N TYR A 103 14.07 8.07 -19.83
CA TYR A 103 14.08 8.44 -18.42
C TYR A 103 15.23 7.77 -17.67
N LYS A 104 15.87 8.48 -16.73
CA LYS A 104 17.05 7.98 -16.00
C LYS A 104 16.88 7.95 -14.47
N GLY A 105 15.79 8.47 -13.95
CA GLY A 105 15.49 8.47 -12.51
C GLY A 105 14.95 7.15 -12.01
N CYS A 106 14.11 7.22 -10.97
CA CYS A 106 13.50 6.06 -10.35
C CYS A 106 11.98 6.06 -10.50
N PHE A 107 11.40 4.94 -10.96
CA PHE A 107 9.97 4.71 -11.00
C PHE A 107 9.56 3.71 -9.93
N VAL A 108 8.49 4.03 -9.18
CA VAL A 108 8.00 3.21 -8.07
C VAL A 108 6.56 2.77 -8.34
N THR A 109 6.32 1.48 -8.17
CA THR A 109 4.99 0.89 -8.21
C THR A 109 4.76 0.00 -6.98
N PHE A 110 3.49 -0.29 -6.66
CA PHE A 110 3.15 -1.05 -5.47
C PHE A 110 2.30 -2.27 -5.80
N GLY A 111 2.75 -3.41 -5.31
CA GLY A 111 2.01 -4.65 -5.19
C GLY A 111 1.36 -4.77 -3.82
N SER A 112 0.87 -5.96 -3.50
CA SER A 112 0.14 -6.22 -2.25
C SER A 112 0.38 -7.63 -1.74
N VAL A 113 0.41 -7.80 -0.42
CA VAL A 113 0.38 -9.12 0.22
C VAL A 113 -0.82 -9.97 -0.21
N PHE A 114 -1.92 -9.34 -0.64
CA PHE A 114 -3.10 -10.02 -1.17
C PHE A 114 -2.84 -10.80 -2.45
N GLU A 115 -1.73 -10.57 -3.14
CA GLU A 115 -1.32 -11.33 -4.32
C GLU A 115 -1.01 -12.80 -3.99
N MET A 116 -0.74 -13.13 -2.73
CA MET A 116 -0.68 -14.53 -2.29
C MET A 116 -1.97 -15.28 -2.59
N GLY A 117 -3.14 -14.62 -2.50
CA GLY A 117 -4.44 -15.28 -2.68
C GLY A 117 -4.83 -16.19 -1.52
N ALA A 118 -5.73 -17.13 -1.78
CA ALA A 118 -6.31 -18.03 -0.79
C ALA A 118 -5.33 -19.15 -0.39
N THR A 119 -4.29 -18.79 0.36
CA THR A 119 -3.32 -19.74 0.92
C THR A 119 -3.76 -20.27 2.28
N THR A 120 -3.42 -21.53 2.57
CA THR A 120 -3.58 -22.14 3.89
C THR A 120 -2.30 -22.13 4.72
N GLU A 121 -1.16 -21.74 4.12
CA GLU A 121 0.12 -21.70 4.80
C GLU A 121 0.17 -20.55 5.82
N GLN A 122 0.83 -20.82 6.96
CA GLN A 122 1.00 -19.85 8.05
C GLN A 122 2.48 -19.56 8.23
N ARG A 123 3.03 -18.77 7.33
CA ARG A 123 4.44 -18.34 7.35
C ARG A 123 4.61 -16.96 6.73
N TYR A 124 5.79 -16.40 6.87
CA TYR A 124 6.20 -15.22 6.11
C TYR A 124 6.50 -15.63 4.66
N PHE A 125 5.98 -14.86 3.69
CA PHE A 125 6.13 -15.12 2.27
C PHE A 125 7.22 -14.24 1.68
N THR A 126 8.15 -14.85 0.96
CA THR A 126 9.20 -14.14 0.20
C THR A 126 8.60 -13.46 -1.04
N GLU A 127 9.38 -12.57 -1.69
CA GLU A 127 8.98 -11.96 -2.96
C GLU A 127 8.68 -13.02 -4.03
N GLN A 128 9.46 -14.11 -4.04
CA GLN A 128 9.26 -15.20 -4.99
C GLN A 128 7.96 -15.96 -4.72
N ASP A 129 7.60 -16.18 -3.46
CA ASP A 129 6.34 -16.81 -3.10
C ASP A 129 5.14 -16.00 -3.59
N VAL A 130 5.19 -14.67 -3.40
CA VAL A 130 4.12 -13.75 -3.84
C VAL A 130 4.04 -13.72 -5.36
N LEU A 131 5.18 -13.56 -6.04
CA LEU A 131 5.26 -13.43 -7.49
C LEU A 131 4.77 -14.69 -8.23
N THR A 132 5.06 -15.87 -7.69
CA THR A 132 4.72 -17.16 -8.34
C THR A 132 3.51 -17.84 -7.75
N SER A 133 2.74 -17.15 -6.90
CA SER A 133 1.58 -17.76 -6.26
C SER A 133 0.50 -18.16 -7.26
N LEU A 134 0.14 -19.44 -7.23
CA LEU A 134 -0.98 -20.04 -7.97
C LEU A 134 -2.22 -20.24 -7.09
N CYS A 135 -2.20 -19.76 -5.84
CA CYS A 135 -3.37 -19.83 -4.97
C CYS A 135 -4.56 -19.07 -5.59
N PRO A 136 -5.79 -19.55 -5.42
CA PRO A 136 -6.97 -18.89 -5.98
C PRO A 136 -7.04 -17.42 -5.60
N ALA A 137 -7.22 -16.55 -6.59
CA ALA A 137 -7.41 -15.13 -6.37
C ALA A 137 -8.88 -14.86 -5.97
N PRO A 138 -9.14 -14.16 -4.87
CA PRO A 138 -10.51 -13.94 -4.39
C PRO A 138 -11.28 -12.89 -5.19
N ASN A 139 -10.59 -12.03 -5.93
CA ASN A 139 -11.20 -10.90 -6.64
C ASN A 139 -10.27 -10.33 -7.73
N ASP A 140 -10.83 -9.40 -8.54
CA ASP A 140 -10.10 -8.71 -9.63
C ASP A 140 -8.92 -7.88 -9.12
N TYR A 141 -8.98 -7.35 -7.92
CA TYR A 141 -7.86 -6.63 -7.30
C TYR A 141 -6.61 -7.52 -7.20
N THR A 142 -6.77 -8.73 -6.64
CA THR A 142 -5.67 -9.70 -6.53
C THR A 142 -5.11 -10.07 -7.90
N VAL A 143 -5.99 -10.34 -8.87
CA VAL A 143 -5.56 -10.69 -10.24
C VAL A 143 -4.81 -9.53 -10.89
N SER A 144 -5.36 -8.32 -10.83
CA SER A 144 -4.74 -7.12 -11.45
C SER A 144 -3.37 -6.81 -10.85
N LYS A 145 -3.22 -6.96 -9.53
CA LYS A 145 -1.92 -6.75 -8.87
C LYS A 145 -0.88 -7.80 -9.31
N ARG A 146 -1.26 -9.08 -9.39
CA ARG A 146 -0.38 -10.14 -9.94
C ARG A 146 0.07 -9.84 -11.38
N MET A 147 -0.82 -9.30 -12.22
CA MET A 147 -0.47 -8.93 -13.60
C MET A 147 0.59 -7.83 -13.62
N LEU A 148 0.48 -6.80 -12.79
CA LEU A 148 1.49 -5.75 -12.69
C LEU A 148 2.82 -6.30 -12.17
N SER A 149 2.80 -7.11 -11.11
CA SER A 149 3.99 -7.74 -10.54
C SER A 149 4.71 -8.64 -11.54
N SER A 150 3.95 -9.41 -12.33
CA SER A 150 4.49 -10.24 -13.41
C SER A 150 5.16 -9.38 -14.50
N PHE A 151 4.53 -8.28 -14.90
CA PHE A 151 5.14 -7.31 -15.84
C PHE A 151 6.46 -6.78 -15.30
N VAL A 152 6.47 -6.23 -14.09
CA VAL A 152 7.66 -5.61 -13.49
C VAL A 152 8.81 -6.61 -13.37
N SER A 153 8.53 -7.85 -12.97
CA SER A 153 9.56 -8.88 -12.80
C SER A 153 10.13 -9.39 -14.13
N SER A 154 9.39 -9.27 -15.24
CA SER A 154 9.74 -9.80 -16.53
C SER A 154 10.48 -8.81 -17.43
N TYR A 155 10.37 -7.51 -17.15
CA TYR A 155 10.95 -6.47 -17.97
C TYR A 155 12.14 -5.79 -17.31
N LYS A 156 13.18 -5.49 -18.10
CA LYS A 156 14.33 -4.68 -17.69
C LYS A 156 14.22 -3.31 -18.36
N HIS A 157 14.50 -2.29 -17.57
CA HIS A 157 14.55 -0.89 -18.02
C HIS A 157 15.94 -0.30 -17.77
N ASP A 158 16.27 0.76 -18.48
CA ASP A 158 17.52 1.50 -18.30
C ASP A 158 17.43 2.51 -17.13
N PHE A 159 16.24 2.70 -16.57
CA PHE A 159 15.98 3.45 -15.34
C PHE A 159 15.74 2.51 -14.15
N THR A 160 15.89 3.02 -12.94
CA THR A 160 15.59 2.25 -11.74
C THR A 160 14.09 2.04 -11.57
N HIS A 161 13.64 0.79 -11.41
CA HIS A 161 12.24 0.47 -11.14
C HIS A 161 12.14 -0.34 -9.84
N TRP A 162 11.49 0.23 -8.83
CA TRP A 162 11.18 -0.48 -7.58
C TRP A 162 9.71 -0.86 -7.55
N HIS A 163 9.45 -2.12 -7.24
CA HIS A 163 8.11 -2.62 -6.99
C HIS A 163 8.03 -3.17 -5.57
N PHE A 164 7.24 -2.51 -4.72
CA PHE A 164 7.12 -2.91 -3.32
C PHE A 164 5.82 -3.66 -3.07
N TYR A 165 5.91 -4.91 -2.58
CA TYR A 165 4.77 -5.57 -1.98
C TYR A 165 4.51 -4.96 -0.61
N ILE A 166 3.29 -4.43 -0.43
CA ILE A 166 2.90 -3.77 0.81
C ILE A 166 1.99 -4.71 1.62
N PRO A 167 2.24 -4.88 2.94
CA PRO A 167 1.29 -5.53 3.84
C PRO A 167 0.09 -4.63 4.11
N THR A 168 -0.67 -4.85 5.16
CA THR A 168 -1.76 -3.94 5.53
C THR A 168 -1.18 -2.62 6.06
N ILE A 169 -1.35 -1.55 5.29
CA ILE A 169 -0.99 -0.19 5.76
C ILE A 169 -2.09 0.36 6.67
N TYR A 170 -1.69 1.06 7.73
CA TYR A 170 -2.58 1.69 8.70
C TYR A 170 -2.05 3.08 9.11
N GLY A 171 -2.88 3.90 9.74
CA GLY A 171 -2.55 5.22 10.28
C GLY A 171 -3.69 6.22 10.14
N ALA A 172 -3.55 7.38 10.75
CA ALA A 172 -4.54 8.46 10.68
C ALA A 172 -4.84 8.85 9.22
N GLY A 173 -6.12 9.04 8.91
CA GLY A 173 -6.59 9.36 7.57
C GLY A 173 -6.91 8.13 6.69
N GLU A 174 -6.74 6.89 7.19
CA GLU A 174 -7.27 5.73 6.48
C GLU A 174 -8.80 5.66 6.53
N ASN A 175 -9.40 4.85 5.65
CA ASN A 175 -10.85 4.70 5.60
C ASN A 175 -11.42 4.26 6.96
N PRO A 176 -12.41 4.99 7.53
CA PRO A 176 -13.00 4.69 8.85
C PRO A 176 -13.61 3.29 9.00
N LYS A 177 -13.90 2.62 7.88
CA LYS A 177 -14.44 1.25 7.87
C LYS A 177 -13.35 0.16 7.96
N ARG A 178 -12.07 0.53 7.96
CA ARG A 178 -10.98 -0.42 8.17
C ARG A 178 -10.86 -0.77 9.65
N LEU A 179 -10.21 -1.89 9.94
CA LEU A 179 -10.21 -2.49 11.28
C LEU A 179 -9.79 -1.52 12.39
N ILE A 180 -8.63 -0.88 12.26
CA ILE A 180 -8.08 -0.06 13.34
C ILE A 180 -8.96 1.17 13.62
N PRO A 181 -9.27 2.03 12.62
CA PRO A 181 -10.16 3.18 12.91
C PRO A 181 -11.58 2.74 13.31
N TYR A 182 -12.10 1.62 12.80
CA TYR A 182 -13.39 1.10 13.23
C TYR A 182 -13.41 0.79 14.73
N VAL A 183 -12.37 0.10 15.24
CA VAL A 183 -12.25 -0.22 16.67
C VAL A 183 -12.04 1.04 17.51
N VAL A 184 -11.12 1.92 17.09
CA VAL A 184 -10.83 3.17 17.82
C VAL A 184 -12.08 4.05 17.92
N ASN A 185 -12.81 4.22 16.82
CA ASN A 185 -14.03 5.03 16.80
C ASN A 185 -15.14 4.42 17.68
N ALA A 186 -15.32 3.11 17.60
CA ALA A 186 -16.30 2.43 18.45
C ALA A 186 -15.98 2.60 19.93
N ILE A 187 -14.71 2.48 20.33
CA ILE A 187 -14.30 2.71 21.74
C ILE A 187 -14.55 4.18 22.16
N LYS A 188 -14.24 5.16 21.28
CA LYS A 188 -14.45 6.58 21.58
C LYS A 188 -15.91 6.98 21.71
N ASN A 189 -16.79 6.30 20.97
CA ASN A 189 -18.22 6.60 20.92
C ASN A 189 -19.08 5.66 21.76
N ASP A 190 -18.45 4.71 22.48
CA ASP A 190 -19.14 3.63 23.24
C ASP A 190 -20.11 2.82 22.33
N GLU A 191 -19.69 2.53 21.08
CA GLU A 191 -20.45 1.75 20.10
C GLU A 191 -20.17 0.25 20.23
N GLU A 192 -21.14 -0.60 19.89
CA GLU A 192 -20.95 -2.04 19.88
C GLU A 192 -20.05 -2.51 18.75
N LEU A 193 -19.19 -3.47 19.04
CA LEU A 193 -18.26 -4.09 18.10
C LEU A 193 -18.70 -5.51 17.73
N HIS A 194 -18.68 -5.82 16.45
CA HIS A 194 -19.07 -7.12 15.93
C HIS A 194 -18.02 -7.67 14.98
N PHE A 195 -17.44 -8.83 15.31
CA PHE A 195 -16.42 -9.49 14.50
C PHE A 195 -16.78 -10.94 14.19
N THR A 196 -16.14 -11.48 13.16
CA THR A 196 -16.00 -12.93 13.00
C THR A 196 -15.21 -13.53 14.17
N ALA A 197 -14.80 -14.81 14.10
CA ALA A 197 -13.95 -15.39 15.14
C ALA A 197 -12.64 -14.61 15.41
N GLY A 198 -12.21 -13.80 14.45
CA GLY A 198 -11.04 -12.92 14.59
C GLY A 198 -9.70 -13.61 14.39
N ASP A 199 -9.70 -14.83 13.82
CA ASP A 199 -8.50 -15.67 13.66
C ASP A 199 -7.62 -15.28 12.46
N GLN A 200 -8.10 -14.41 11.57
CA GLN A 200 -7.32 -13.99 10.40
C GLN A 200 -6.11 -13.16 10.83
N VAL A 201 -4.92 -13.61 10.46
CA VAL A 201 -3.66 -12.93 10.75
C VAL A 201 -3.27 -12.03 9.59
N ARG A 202 -2.87 -10.81 9.93
CA ARG A 202 -2.36 -9.81 8.98
C ARG A 202 -1.09 -9.17 9.53
N GLN A 203 -0.20 -8.83 8.63
CA GLN A 203 0.95 -8.00 8.95
C GLN A 203 0.59 -6.53 8.71
N TYR A 204 1.01 -5.67 9.64
CA TYR A 204 0.68 -4.25 9.66
C TYR A 204 1.94 -3.39 9.58
N VAL A 205 1.90 -2.37 8.73
CA VAL A 205 2.94 -1.33 8.65
C VAL A 205 2.29 0.04 8.69
N HIS A 206 2.83 0.93 9.52
CA HIS A 206 2.33 2.31 9.56
C HIS A 206 2.63 3.01 8.24
N VAL A 207 1.68 3.77 7.69
CA VAL A 207 1.77 4.38 6.36
C VAL A 207 2.98 5.30 6.21
N SER A 208 3.43 5.96 7.28
CA SER A 208 4.63 6.82 7.27
C SER A 208 5.95 6.06 7.08
N GLU A 209 5.95 4.74 7.24
CA GLU A 209 7.14 3.95 6.97
C GLU A 209 7.43 3.80 5.47
N VAL A 210 6.40 3.86 4.62
CA VAL A 210 6.59 3.72 3.18
C VAL A 210 7.45 4.85 2.59
N PRO A 211 7.18 6.15 2.82
CA PRO A 211 8.08 7.21 2.35
C PRO A 211 9.48 7.15 2.96
N ARG A 212 9.64 6.66 4.20
CA ARG A 212 10.96 6.42 4.82
C ARG A 212 11.75 5.36 4.04
N ILE A 213 11.07 4.30 3.56
CA ILE A 213 11.68 3.31 2.67
C ILE A 213 12.16 3.94 1.37
N LEU A 214 11.36 4.80 0.74
CA LEU A 214 11.73 5.47 -0.52
C LEU A 214 12.98 6.34 -0.33
N ASP A 215 13.04 7.12 0.75
CA ASP A 215 14.21 7.95 1.09
C ASP A 215 15.47 7.10 1.33
N LEU A 216 15.36 6.02 2.09
CA LEU A 216 16.44 5.07 2.32
C LEU A 216 16.89 4.37 1.02
N ALA A 217 15.94 3.95 0.18
CA ALA A 217 16.22 3.30 -1.09
C ALA A 217 17.00 4.21 -2.03
N LEU A 218 16.65 5.49 -2.10
CA LEU A 218 17.39 6.51 -2.85
C LEU A 218 18.80 6.69 -2.29
N SER A 219 18.91 6.93 -0.97
CA SER A 219 20.20 7.21 -0.32
C SER A 219 21.18 6.04 -0.38
N LYS A 220 20.67 4.80 -0.43
CA LYS A 220 21.46 3.56 -0.52
C LYS A 220 21.59 3.03 -1.95
N SER A 221 21.04 3.74 -2.95
CA SER A 221 21.05 3.31 -4.35
C SER A 221 20.51 1.88 -4.51
N LEU A 222 19.32 1.62 -3.95
CA LEU A 222 18.68 0.30 -4.03
C LEU A 222 18.59 -0.14 -5.50
N PRO A 223 19.06 -1.34 -5.88
CA PRO A 223 18.90 -1.82 -7.25
C PRO A 223 17.44 -1.96 -7.69
N SER A 224 17.19 -1.91 -9.01
CA SER A 224 15.87 -2.27 -9.56
C SER A 224 15.43 -3.65 -9.10
N GLY A 225 14.15 -3.80 -8.80
CA GLY A 225 13.61 -5.10 -8.39
C GLY A 225 12.32 -5.06 -7.62
N VAL A 226 11.91 -6.24 -7.20
CA VAL A 226 10.73 -6.47 -6.36
C VAL A 226 11.18 -6.67 -4.93
N TYR A 227 10.52 -6.01 -3.98
CA TYR A 227 10.88 -6.02 -2.56
C TYR A 227 9.65 -6.10 -1.68
N ASN A 228 9.71 -6.94 -0.65
CA ASN A 228 8.70 -6.99 0.40
C ASN A 228 8.95 -5.90 1.44
N ILE A 229 7.90 -5.16 1.78
CA ILE A 229 7.89 -4.35 3.00
C ILE A 229 7.37 -5.23 4.13
N GLN A 230 8.21 -5.52 5.11
CA GLN A 230 7.78 -6.19 6.33
C GLN A 230 7.26 -5.17 7.33
N GLY A 231 6.05 -5.40 7.84
CA GLY A 231 5.49 -4.59 8.90
C GLY A 231 6.06 -4.92 10.28
N SER A 232 5.90 -4.01 11.22
CA SER A 232 6.35 -4.19 12.62
C SER A 232 5.56 -5.25 13.38
N GLU A 233 4.30 -5.48 13.00
CA GLU A 233 3.39 -6.36 13.73
C GLU A 233 2.68 -7.34 12.79
N THR A 234 2.61 -8.60 13.22
CA THR A 234 1.86 -9.68 12.55
C THR A 234 0.91 -10.28 13.56
N LEU A 235 -0.35 -9.89 13.48
CA LEU A 235 -1.36 -10.12 14.50
C LEU A 235 -2.67 -10.62 13.89
N SER A 236 -3.40 -11.44 14.63
CA SER A 236 -4.79 -11.75 14.34
C SER A 236 -5.70 -10.55 14.60
N VAL A 237 -6.88 -10.54 13.99
CA VAL A 237 -7.89 -9.51 14.25
C VAL A 237 -8.20 -9.43 15.75
N LYS A 238 -8.30 -10.58 16.43
CA LYS A 238 -8.56 -10.67 17.87
C LYS A 238 -7.44 -10.01 18.68
N GLU A 239 -6.18 -10.29 18.37
CA GLU A 239 -5.03 -9.68 19.04
C GLU A 239 -5.00 -8.16 18.84
N ILE A 240 -5.29 -7.66 17.62
CA ILE A 240 -5.34 -6.21 17.36
C ILE A 240 -6.44 -5.53 18.16
N VAL A 241 -7.65 -6.09 18.14
CA VAL A 241 -8.79 -5.53 18.91
C VAL A 241 -8.45 -5.50 20.39
N THR A 242 -7.87 -6.57 20.92
CA THR A 242 -7.44 -6.64 22.34
C THR A 242 -6.37 -5.59 22.64
N LYS A 243 -5.37 -5.47 21.78
CA LYS A 243 -4.28 -4.51 21.93
C LYS A 243 -4.77 -3.06 21.94
N ILE A 244 -5.67 -2.70 21.04
CA ILE A 244 -6.27 -1.35 20.99
C ILE A 244 -7.08 -1.06 22.25
N HIS A 245 -7.93 -2.00 22.70
CA HIS A 245 -8.71 -1.81 23.92
C HIS A 245 -7.82 -1.56 25.14
N HIS A 246 -6.79 -2.40 25.33
CA HIS A 246 -5.86 -2.26 26.46
C HIS A 246 -5.11 -0.92 26.39
N ALA A 247 -4.62 -0.53 25.23
CA ALA A 247 -3.90 0.76 25.04
C ALA A 247 -4.81 1.97 25.30
N MET A 248 -6.13 1.84 25.08
CA MET A 248 -7.13 2.87 25.38
C MET A 248 -7.74 2.75 26.80
N GLY A 249 -7.20 1.85 27.65
CA GLY A 249 -7.68 1.65 29.04
C GLY A 249 -9.08 1.05 29.14
N LYS A 250 -9.49 0.26 28.14
CA LYS A 250 -10.81 -0.41 28.09
C LYS A 250 -10.65 -1.93 28.05
N GLU A 251 -11.65 -2.65 28.52
CA GLU A 251 -11.76 -4.10 28.36
C GLU A 251 -12.47 -4.43 27.03
N VAL A 252 -12.11 -5.59 26.45
CA VAL A 252 -12.78 -6.08 25.25
C VAL A 252 -14.20 -6.53 25.60
N PRO A 253 -15.24 -6.03 24.91
CA PRO A 253 -16.61 -6.42 25.20
C PRO A 253 -16.85 -7.92 25.01
N ALA A 254 -17.52 -8.54 26.00
CA ALA A 254 -17.87 -9.95 25.92
C ALA A 254 -18.79 -10.22 24.71
N GLY A 255 -18.49 -11.28 23.93
CA GLY A 255 -19.31 -11.70 22.79
C GLY A 255 -19.10 -10.89 21.49
N CYS A 256 -18.18 -9.95 21.43
CA CYS A 256 -17.90 -9.20 20.19
C CYS A 256 -17.31 -10.09 19.08
N PHE A 257 -16.59 -11.16 19.43
CA PHE A 257 -16.08 -12.14 18.47
C PHE A 257 -17.06 -13.29 18.23
N GLY A 258 -17.16 -13.75 16.98
CA GLY A 258 -18.08 -14.81 16.56
C GLY A 258 -19.53 -14.36 16.36
N SER A 259 -19.84 -13.08 16.56
CA SER A 259 -21.17 -12.50 16.38
C SER A 259 -21.54 -12.31 14.90
N VAL A 260 -20.54 -12.23 14.00
CA VAL A 260 -20.72 -12.10 12.56
C VAL A 260 -20.24 -13.35 11.85
N GLN A 261 -21.08 -13.90 10.98
CA GLN A 261 -20.66 -14.94 10.03
C GLN A 261 -20.33 -14.29 8.69
N ARG A 262 -19.09 -14.46 8.22
CA ARG A 262 -18.64 -14.00 6.93
C ARG A 262 -17.99 -15.15 6.18
N ALA A 263 -18.31 -15.28 4.89
CA ALA A 263 -17.61 -16.24 4.04
C ALA A 263 -16.09 -15.97 4.11
N ASP A 264 -15.32 -16.98 4.52
CA ASP A 264 -13.87 -16.90 4.55
C ASP A 264 -13.34 -16.88 3.11
N ALA A 265 -12.58 -15.85 2.77
CA ALA A 265 -11.91 -15.74 1.48
C ALA A 265 -10.68 -16.68 1.37
N GLY A 266 -10.44 -17.54 2.35
CA GLY A 266 -9.30 -18.47 2.38
C GLY A 266 -7.95 -17.83 2.69
N MET A 267 -7.90 -16.52 2.88
CA MET A 267 -6.67 -15.78 3.21
C MET A 267 -6.50 -15.65 4.73
N LYS A 268 -6.21 -16.77 5.40
CA LYS A 268 -6.14 -16.81 6.87
C LYS A 268 -4.88 -16.17 7.42
N TYR A 269 -3.77 -16.26 6.72
CA TYR A 269 -2.49 -15.74 7.17
C TYR A 269 -1.80 -14.99 6.01
N LEU A 270 -1.54 -13.71 6.17
CA LEU A 270 -0.86 -12.89 5.16
C LEU A 270 0.23 -12.04 5.84
N ALA A 271 1.48 -12.46 5.65
CA ALA A 271 2.67 -11.76 6.15
C ALA A 271 3.83 -11.88 5.15
N LEU A 272 4.60 -10.84 4.99
CA LEU A 272 5.71 -10.71 4.06
C LEU A 272 7.05 -10.87 4.79
N ASP A 273 7.99 -11.60 4.20
CA ASP A 273 9.39 -11.65 4.62
C ASP A 273 10.14 -10.47 3.99
N GLY A 274 10.53 -9.50 4.80
CA GLY A 274 11.26 -8.30 4.38
C GLY A 274 12.78 -8.43 4.42
N SER A 275 13.32 -9.63 4.62
CA SER A 275 14.76 -9.86 4.79
C SER A 275 15.60 -9.31 3.63
N LYS A 276 15.10 -9.40 2.39
CA LYS A 276 15.76 -8.85 1.20
C LYS A 276 15.92 -7.33 1.28
N LEU A 277 14.85 -6.61 1.63
CA LEU A 277 14.87 -5.15 1.76
C LEU A 277 15.74 -4.72 2.95
N LYS A 278 15.60 -5.41 4.11
CA LYS A 278 16.44 -5.19 5.29
C LYS A 278 17.93 -5.33 4.97
N ASN A 279 18.31 -6.40 4.28
CA ASN A 279 19.71 -6.63 3.90
C ASN A 279 20.24 -5.60 2.90
N ALA A 280 19.37 -5.08 2.01
CA ALA A 280 19.76 -4.13 0.98
C ALA A 280 19.95 -2.71 1.52
N ILE A 281 19.03 -2.23 2.36
CA ILE A 281 19.02 -0.82 2.82
C ILE A 281 18.95 -0.64 4.34
N GLY A 282 18.90 -1.73 5.12
CA GLY A 282 18.84 -1.66 6.58
C GLY A 282 17.46 -1.26 7.12
N PHE A 283 16.39 -1.38 6.30
CA PHE A 283 15.05 -0.98 6.75
C PHE A 283 14.45 -2.01 7.72
N GLU A 284 13.95 -1.50 8.83
CA GLU A 284 13.04 -2.18 9.75
C GLU A 284 11.89 -1.22 10.08
N ALA A 285 10.66 -1.74 10.13
CA ALA A 285 9.51 -0.96 10.57
C ALA A 285 9.57 -0.76 12.09
N GLU A 286 9.42 0.47 12.54
CA GLU A 286 9.61 0.86 13.94
C GLU A 286 8.30 1.11 14.67
N LYS A 287 7.28 1.64 13.96
CA LYS A 287 6.02 2.05 14.59
C LYS A 287 5.11 0.87 14.87
N SER A 288 4.67 0.75 16.13
CA SER A 288 3.59 -0.16 16.54
C SER A 288 2.21 0.51 16.40
N ILE A 289 1.15 -0.29 16.44
CA ILE A 289 -0.22 0.21 16.45
C ILE A 289 -0.45 1.10 17.70
N GLU A 290 0.06 0.67 18.86
CA GLU A 290 -0.08 1.42 20.11
C GLU A 290 0.52 2.82 20.05
N ASP A 291 1.70 2.96 19.46
CA ASP A 291 2.41 4.24 19.35
C ASP A 291 1.64 5.29 18.56
N THR A 292 0.69 4.86 17.72
CA THR A 292 -0.02 5.71 16.76
C THR A 292 -1.51 5.88 17.04
N LEU A 293 -2.03 5.27 18.12
CA LEU A 293 -3.47 5.35 18.46
C LEU A 293 -3.94 6.79 18.76
N ASN A 294 -3.06 7.64 19.25
CA ASN A 294 -3.40 9.03 19.54
C ASN A 294 -3.58 9.89 18.27
N ASP A 295 -3.16 9.39 17.11
CA ASP A 295 -3.29 10.09 15.82
C ASP A 295 -4.69 9.91 15.20
N TYR A 296 -5.51 8.97 15.73
CA TYR A 296 -6.88 8.67 15.24
C TYR A 296 -7.97 9.55 15.81
#